data_69cba0655b371f9b60e51b17dfe948b8
#
_entry.id   69cba0655b371f9b60e51b17dfe948b8
#
_cell.length_a   1.000
_cell.length_b   1.000
_cell.length_c   1.000
_cell.angle_alpha   90.00
_cell.angle_beta   90.00
_cell.angle_gamma   90.00
#
_symmetry.space_group_name_H-M   'P 1'
#
loop_
_entity.id
_entity.type
_entity.pdbx_description
1 polymer ?
#
loop_
_entity_poly.entity_id
_entity_poly.type
_entity_poly.pdbx_seq_one_letter_code
_entity_poly.pdbx_strand_id
1 'polypeptide(L)'
;QRQMCIRDSFYPSALADGGYDVDDYRNVDPRLGTLADFDRLVDALHSHGIRLIVDIVPNHTGSGHELFRKALADGPGSPARELYHFRDGDEPPTDWTSAFGGSAWQQVDDGQWYLHMFDVAQPDLNWDHPEVVAEFDQTLRFWADRGVDGFRVDVAHLLKKDLSEPLPSQAELDAADR
;
A
#
# COMPACT_ATOMS: atom_id res chain seq x y z
N GLN A 1 -7.95 -25.72 -21.65
CA GLN A 1 -7.99 -25.19 -20.27
C GLN A 1 -7.36 -23.80 -20.31
N ARG A 2 -8.15 -22.74 -20.11
CA ARG A 2 -7.63 -21.39 -19.85
C ARG A 2 -7.12 -21.41 -18.41
N GLN A 3 -5.82 -21.45 -18.25
CA GLN A 3 -5.19 -21.23 -16.97
C GLN A 3 -5.23 -19.71 -16.72
N MET A 4 -6.17 -19.28 -15.90
CA MET A 4 -6.20 -17.91 -15.40
C MET A 4 -5.08 -17.82 -14.37
N CYS A 5 -3.98 -17.17 -14.73
CA CYS A 5 -2.95 -16.80 -13.78
C CYS A 5 -3.52 -15.61 -12.99
N ILE A 6 -4.07 -15.85 -11.81
CA ILE A 6 -4.44 -14.79 -10.88
C ILE A 6 -3.15 -14.41 -10.16
N ARG A 7 -2.49 -13.38 -10.69
CA ARG A 7 -1.56 -12.54 -9.94
C ARG A 7 -2.23 -11.20 -9.83
N ASP A 8 -2.53 -10.82 -8.63
CA ASP A 8 -3.34 -9.63 -8.37
C ASP A 8 -2.52 -8.33 -8.54
N SER A 9 -1.17 -8.43 -8.50
CA SER A 9 -0.27 -7.32 -8.72
C SER A 9 0.99 -7.76 -9.48
N PHE A 10 1.58 -6.86 -10.27
CA PHE A 10 2.83 -7.10 -11.02
C PHE A 10 4.03 -6.34 -10.47
N TYR A 11 3.83 -5.57 -9.42
CA TYR A 11 4.88 -4.80 -8.75
C TYR A 11 5.84 -5.69 -7.96
N PRO A 12 7.10 -5.24 -7.74
CA PRO A 12 7.98 -5.86 -6.77
C PRO A 12 7.32 -5.98 -5.40
N SER A 13 7.38 -7.18 -4.80
CA SER A 13 6.71 -7.52 -3.55
C SER A 13 7.39 -8.72 -2.91
N ALA A 14 7.36 -8.80 -1.58
CA ALA A 14 7.76 -10.00 -0.84
C ALA A 14 6.73 -11.14 -0.94
N LEU A 15 5.53 -10.88 -1.50
CA LEU A 15 4.40 -11.80 -1.62
C LEU A 15 3.78 -12.21 -0.26
N ALA A 16 3.83 -11.33 0.72
CA ALA A 16 3.14 -11.53 1.99
C ALA A 16 1.61 -11.59 1.78
N ASP A 17 1.11 -10.80 0.81
CA ASP A 17 -0.29 -10.77 0.41
C ASP A 17 -0.44 -10.81 -1.12
N GLY A 18 0.00 -11.92 -1.74
CA GLY A 18 -0.21 -12.17 -3.18
C GLY A 18 0.35 -11.11 -4.14
N GLY A 19 1.09 -10.11 -3.64
CA GLY A 19 1.64 -9.01 -4.41
C GLY A 19 1.03 -7.64 -4.09
N TYR A 20 0.07 -7.58 -3.15
CA TYR A 20 -0.50 -6.32 -2.66
C TYR A 20 0.41 -5.61 -1.64
N ASP A 21 1.41 -6.29 -1.08
CA ASP A 21 2.51 -5.73 -0.28
C ASP A 21 3.58 -5.13 -1.22
N VAL A 22 3.27 -3.98 -1.82
CA VAL A 22 4.09 -3.37 -2.89
C VAL A 22 5.34 -2.70 -2.36
N ASP A 23 6.51 -3.16 -2.80
CA ASP A 23 7.82 -2.62 -2.42
C ASP A 23 8.35 -1.54 -3.37
N ASP A 24 7.85 -1.49 -4.62
CA ASP A 24 8.19 -0.45 -5.60
C ASP A 24 7.04 -0.28 -6.60
N TYR A 25 6.35 0.87 -6.54
CA TYR A 25 5.19 1.17 -7.40
C TYR A 25 5.56 1.54 -8.84
N ARG A 26 6.83 1.80 -9.15
CA ARG A 26 7.27 2.25 -10.47
C ARG A 26 8.19 1.24 -11.16
N ASN A 27 8.00 -0.04 -10.85
CA ASN A 27 8.77 -1.12 -11.46
C ASN A 27 7.89 -2.35 -11.72
N VAL A 28 8.45 -3.30 -12.45
CA VAL A 28 7.90 -4.63 -12.68
C VAL A 28 8.69 -5.62 -11.84
N ASP A 29 7.99 -6.54 -11.17
CA ASP A 29 8.65 -7.62 -10.42
C ASP A 29 9.64 -8.38 -11.35
N PRO A 30 10.92 -8.48 -11.01
CA PRO A 30 11.92 -9.13 -11.85
C PRO A 30 11.60 -10.61 -12.15
N ARG A 31 10.73 -11.24 -11.35
CA ARG A 31 10.23 -12.60 -11.63
C ARG A 31 9.27 -12.64 -12.82
N LEU A 32 8.68 -11.51 -13.20
CA LEU A 32 7.71 -11.38 -14.30
C LEU A 32 8.35 -10.78 -15.55
N GLY A 33 9.33 -9.91 -15.38
CA GLY A 33 9.98 -9.22 -16.49
C GLY A 33 10.58 -7.89 -16.10
N THR A 34 10.68 -7.01 -17.11
CA THR A 34 11.25 -5.67 -16.98
C THR A 34 10.25 -4.60 -17.42
N LEU A 35 10.54 -3.32 -17.16
CA LEU A 35 9.76 -2.21 -17.71
C LEU A 35 9.69 -2.25 -19.25
N ALA A 36 10.77 -2.68 -19.93
CA ALA A 36 10.77 -2.84 -21.38
C ALA A 36 9.84 -3.98 -21.85
N ASP A 37 9.67 -5.04 -21.05
CA ASP A 37 8.67 -6.09 -21.31
C ASP A 37 7.25 -5.56 -21.15
N PHE A 38 7.03 -4.72 -20.14
CA PHE A 38 5.76 -4.05 -19.93
C PHE A 38 5.42 -3.11 -21.10
N ASP A 39 6.36 -2.29 -21.55
CA ASP A 39 6.15 -1.39 -22.67
C ASP A 39 5.75 -2.17 -23.95
N ARG A 40 6.43 -3.31 -24.21
CA ARG A 40 6.06 -4.20 -25.33
C ARG A 40 4.66 -4.82 -25.18
N LEU A 41 4.27 -5.14 -23.96
CA LEU A 41 2.90 -5.64 -23.68
C LEU A 41 1.85 -4.57 -23.99
N VAL A 42 2.07 -3.32 -23.56
CA VAL A 42 1.19 -2.19 -23.84
C VAL A 42 1.04 -1.99 -25.36
N ASP A 43 2.16 -1.94 -26.10
CA ASP A 43 2.15 -1.78 -27.55
C ASP A 43 1.39 -2.91 -28.25
N ALA A 44 1.60 -4.15 -27.81
CA ALA A 44 0.90 -5.32 -28.34
C ALA A 44 -0.62 -5.26 -28.10
N LEU A 45 -1.04 -4.89 -26.89
CA LEU A 45 -2.45 -4.73 -26.53
C LEU A 45 -3.11 -3.62 -27.39
N HIS A 46 -2.48 -2.46 -27.48
CA HIS A 46 -2.98 -1.33 -28.26
C HIS A 46 -3.08 -1.64 -29.74
N SER A 47 -2.11 -2.39 -30.30
CA SER A 47 -2.17 -2.82 -31.72
C SER A 47 -3.38 -3.70 -32.05
N HIS A 48 -3.97 -4.32 -31.02
CA HIS A 48 -5.19 -5.12 -31.11
C HIS A 48 -6.47 -4.36 -30.65
N GLY A 49 -6.35 -3.06 -30.36
CA GLY A 49 -7.45 -2.25 -29.85
C GLY A 49 -7.88 -2.60 -28.42
N ILE A 50 -6.99 -3.23 -27.63
CA ILE A 50 -7.24 -3.61 -26.23
C ILE A 50 -6.65 -2.54 -25.32
N ARG A 51 -7.43 -2.03 -24.38
CA ARG A 51 -6.97 -1.12 -23.33
C ARG A 51 -6.42 -1.87 -22.13
N LEU A 52 -5.40 -1.32 -21.49
CA LEU A 52 -4.78 -1.86 -20.29
C LEU A 52 -5.22 -1.07 -19.06
N ILE A 53 -5.83 -1.77 -18.10
CA ILE A 53 -6.10 -1.25 -16.75
C ILE A 53 -5.19 -1.99 -15.79
N VAL A 54 -4.49 -1.26 -14.91
CA VAL A 54 -3.62 -1.85 -13.89
C VAL A 54 -4.16 -1.56 -12.48
N ASP A 55 -3.89 -2.49 -11.56
CA ASP A 55 -4.16 -2.26 -10.15
C ASP A 55 -3.20 -1.23 -9.57
N ILE A 56 -3.70 -0.40 -8.66
CA ILE A 56 -2.92 0.46 -7.79
C ILE A 56 -3.39 0.26 -6.34
N VAL A 57 -2.45 0.05 -5.43
CA VAL A 57 -2.70 -0.28 -4.02
C VAL A 57 -2.24 0.90 -3.16
N PRO A 58 -3.06 1.95 -3.00
CA PRO A 58 -2.59 3.17 -2.37
C PRO A 58 -2.76 3.22 -0.85
N ASN A 59 -3.45 2.24 -0.24
CA ASN A 59 -3.70 2.26 1.20
C ASN A 59 -2.42 2.08 2.04
N HIS A 60 -1.52 1.23 1.58
CA HIS A 60 -0.31 0.81 2.30
C HIS A 60 0.84 0.57 1.32
N THR A 61 2.04 0.44 1.84
CA THR A 61 3.19 -0.09 1.08
C THR A 61 3.55 -1.49 1.59
N GLY A 62 4.41 -2.20 0.88
CA GLY A 62 5.14 -3.31 1.48
C GLY A 62 6.11 -2.81 2.56
N SER A 63 6.42 -3.66 3.54
CA SER A 63 7.43 -3.34 4.56
C SER A 63 8.84 -3.23 3.98
N GLY A 64 9.09 -3.76 2.79
CA GLY A 64 10.32 -3.60 2.02
C GLY A 64 10.40 -2.30 1.22
N HIS A 65 9.34 -1.51 1.14
CA HIS A 65 9.31 -0.23 0.42
C HIS A 65 10.31 0.77 0.99
N GLU A 66 10.96 1.55 0.12
CA GLU A 66 11.99 2.50 0.52
C GLU A 66 11.50 3.51 1.57
N LEU A 67 10.28 4.04 1.41
CA LEU A 67 9.69 5.00 2.35
C LEU A 67 9.53 4.40 3.75
N PHE A 68 9.07 3.14 3.87
CA PHE A 68 8.89 2.52 5.18
C PHE A 68 10.23 2.16 5.82
N ARG A 69 11.18 1.62 5.04
CA ARG A 69 12.54 1.37 5.55
C ARG A 69 13.21 2.65 6.04
N LYS A 70 13.01 3.77 5.31
CA LYS A 70 13.50 5.08 5.74
C LYS A 70 12.81 5.55 7.02
N ALA A 71 11.50 5.38 7.13
CA ALA A 71 10.76 5.71 8.35
C ALA A 71 11.29 4.93 9.57
N LEU A 72 11.62 3.65 9.40
CA LEU A 72 12.24 2.85 10.48
C LEU A 72 13.66 3.31 10.81
N ALA A 73 14.48 3.60 9.80
CA ALA A 73 15.86 4.01 9.99
C ALA A 73 16.03 5.40 10.62
N ASP A 74 15.19 6.35 10.22
CA ASP A 74 15.23 7.73 10.71
C ASP A 74 14.62 7.86 12.13
N GLY A 75 13.75 6.93 12.53
CA GLY A 75 13.20 6.83 13.88
C GLY A 75 12.12 7.86 14.25
N PRO A 76 11.68 7.85 15.52
CA PRO A 76 10.61 8.70 16.03
C PRO A 76 10.85 10.20 15.80
N GLY A 77 9.78 10.92 15.42
CA GLY A 77 9.83 12.37 15.18
C GLY A 77 10.48 12.78 13.86
N SER A 78 10.88 11.82 13.01
CA SER A 78 11.41 12.13 11.69
C SER A 78 10.29 12.42 10.68
N PRO A 79 10.51 13.26 9.65
CA PRO A 79 9.53 13.47 8.58
C PRO A 79 9.14 12.17 7.85
N ALA A 80 10.04 11.20 7.75
CA ALA A 80 9.74 9.91 7.13
C ALA A 80 8.68 9.11 7.91
N ARG A 81 8.66 9.24 9.26
CA ARG A 81 7.63 8.61 10.11
C ARG A 81 6.24 9.20 9.89
N GLU A 82 6.13 10.48 9.54
CA GLU A 82 4.87 11.15 9.29
C GLU A 82 4.14 10.64 8.03
N LEU A 83 4.85 9.92 7.15
CA LEU A 83 4.25 9.28 5.96
C LEU A 83 3.39 8.06 6.30
N TYR A 84 3.49 7.56 7.52
CA TYR A 84 2.75 6.41 8.04
C TYR A 84 2.08 6.76 9.37
N HIS A 85 1.18 5.91 9.82
CA HIS A 85 0.51 6.10 11.10
C HIS A 85 1.30 5.42 12.22
N PHE A 86 2.12 6.18 12.93
CA PHE A 86 2.85 5.73 14.11
C PHE A 86 2.28 6.32 15.40
N ARG A 87 2.36 5.58 16.50
CA ARG A 87 1.95 6.00 17.86
C ARG A 87 2.95 5.51 18.89
N ASP A 88 3.17 6.34 19.93
CA ASP A 88 3.91 5.96 21.12
C ASP A 88 3.01 5.16 22.07
N GLY A 89 3.60 4.26 22.87
CA GLY A 89 2.89 3.53 23.92
C GLY A 89 3.53 2.21 24.26
N ASP A 90 3.31 1.77 25.52
CA ASP A 90 3.75 0.45 25.99
C ASP A 90 2.81 -0.68 25.52
N GLU A 91 1.60 -0.34 25.10
CA GLU A 91 0.56 -1.25 24.59
C GLU A 91 0.06 -0.75 23.23
N PRO A 92 -0.63 -1.61 22.42
CA PRO A 92 -1.25 -1.19 21.20
C PRO A 92 -2.20 -0.01 21.40
N PRO A 93 -2.20 1.02 20.55
CA PRO A 93 -3.04 2.21 20.70
C PRO A 93 -4.54 1.95 20.80
N THR A 94 -5.01 0.88 20.15
CA THR A 94 -6.41 0.44 20.19
C THR A 94 -6.51 -1.08 20.15
N ASP A 95 -7.73 -1.59 20.36
CA ASP A 95 -8.10 -2.99 20.19
C ASP A 95 -8.46 -3.37 18.73
N TRP A 96 -8.13 -2.51 17.76
CA TRP A 96 -8.47 -2.74 16.37
C TRP A 96 -7.87 -4.03 15.83
N THR A 97 -8.66 -4.70 15.00
CA THR A 97 -8.25 -5.95 14.35
C THR A 97 -7.96 -5.72 12.87
N SER A 98 -6.90 -6.34 12.38
CA SER A 98 -6.57 -6.35 10.96
C SER A 98 -7.59 -7.19 10.17
N ALA A 99 -7.72 -6.90 8.89
CA ALA A 99 -8.59 -7.65 7.98
C ALA A 99 -8.24 -9.15 7.91
N PHE A 100 -6.99 -9.51 8.20
CA PHE A 100 -6.52 -10.91 8.25
C PHE A 100 -6.52 -11.51 9.66
N GLY A 101 -7.03 -10.75 10.65
CA GLY A 101 -7.08 -11.14 12.05
C GLY A 101 -5.84 -10.72 12.85
N GLY A 102 -5.98 -10.73 14.17
CA GLY A 102 -4.96 -10.19 15.06
C GLY A 102 -5.00 -8.66 15.20
N SER A 103 -4.06 -8.09 15.94
CA SER A 103 -3.96 -6.65 16.13
C SER A 103 -3.73 -5.93 14.80
N ALA A 104 -4.35 -4.76 14.61
CA ALA A 104 -4.03 -3.84 13.51
C ALA A 104 -2.79 -2.96 13.80
N TRP A 105 -2.14 -3.16 14.94
CA TRP A 105 -0.95 -2.43 15.35
C TRP A 105 0.22 -3.38 15.57
N GLN A 106 1.39 -3.02 15.04
CA GLN A 106 2.64 -3.75 15.23
C GLN A 106 3.68 -2.84 15.85
N GLN A 107 4.30 -3.31 16.95
CA GLN A 107 5.41 -2.58 17.58
C GLN A 107 6.71 -2.78 16.79
N VAL A 108 7.49 -1.71 16.68
CA VAL A 108 8.83 -1.70 16.12
C VAL A 108 9.88 -1.62 17.23
N ASP A 109 11.16 -1.85 16.89
CA ASP A 109 12.26 -1.98 17.86
C ASP A 109 12.47 -0.75 18.75
N ASP A 110 12.08 0.45 18.29
CA ASP A 110 12.18 1.70 19.06
C ASP A 110 11.00 1.95 20.01
N GLY A 111 10.04 1.04 20.06
CA GLY A 111 8.89 1.06 20.96
C GLY A 111 7.63 1.71 20.40
N GLN A 112 7.70 2.36 19.23
CA GLN A 112 6.49 2.86 18.58
C GLN A 112 5.68 1.73 17.93
N TRP A 113 4.39 2.01 17.68
CA TRP A 113 3.46 1.12 16.99
C TRP A 113 3.06 1.73 15.64
N TYR A 114 3.07 0.95 14.56
CA TYR A 114 2.50 1.37 13.29
C TYR A 114 1.19 0.65 13.00
N LEU A 115 0.30 1.35 12.31
CA LEU A 115 -0.98 0.80 11.86
C LEU A 115 -0.80 -0.06 10.60
N HIS A 116 -1.46 -1.22 10.57
CA HIS A 116 -1.62 -2.06 9.40
C HIS A 116 -3.02 -2.67 9.37
N MET A 117 -3.91 -2.13 8.56
CA MET A 117 -5.28 -2.64 8.45
C MET A 117 -5.36 -4.01 7.75
N PHE A 118 -4.27 -4.42 7.09
CA PHE A 118 -4.11 -5.71 6.41
C PHE A 118 -2.97 -6.52 7.04
N ASP A 119 -2.06 -7.07 6.25
CA ASP A 119 -0.93 -7.83 6.78
C ASP A 119 0.05 -6.95 7.57
N VAL A 120 0.76 -7.54 8.52
CA VAL A 120 1.85 -6.87 9.26
C VAL A 120 2.93 -6.33 8.31
N ALA A 121 3.12 -6.95 7.16
CA ALA A 121 4.02 -6.46 6.12
C ALA A 121 3.45 -5.33 5.26
N GLN A 122 2.27 -4.79 5.62
CA GLN A 122 1.55 -3.76 4.84
C GLN A 122 1.26 -2.52 5.71
N PRO A 123 2.29 -1.71 6.08
CA PRO A 123 2.12 -0.50 6.87
C PRO A 123 1.25 0.53 6.13
N ASP A 124 0.23 1.06 6.81
CA ASP A 124 -0.73 1.99 6.28
C ASP A 124 -0.16 3.40 6.11
N LEU A 125 -0.36 3.97 4.93
CA LEU A 125 0.09 5.32 4.57
C LEU A 125 -0.83 6.40 5.16
N ASN A 126 -0.21 7.51 5.55
CA ASN A 126 -0.89 8.71 6.01
C ASN A 126 -1.31 9.60 4.82
N TRP A 127 -2.53 9.43 4.32
CA TRP A 127 -3.07 10.20 3.19
C TRP A 127 -3.40 11.67 3.52
N ASP A 128 -3.25 12.11 4.75
CA ASP A 128 -3.30 13.53 5.08
C ASP A 128 -1.94 14.21 4.87
N HIS A 129 -0.87 13.43 4.69
CA HIS A 129 0.46 13.96 4.39
C HIS A 129 0.62 14.26 2.89
N PRO A 130 1.02 15.51 2.52
CA PRO A 130 1.08 15.92 1.11
C PRO A 130 2.11 15.14 0.28
N GLU A 131 3.18 14.64 0.89
CA GLU A 131 4.18 13.81 0.20
C GLU A 131 3.61 12.45 -0.22
N VAL A 132 2.69 11.85 0.55
CA VAL A 132 2.00 10.62 0.15
C VAL A 132 1.15 10.87 -1.08
N VAL A 133 0.40 11.98 -1.10
CA VAL A 133 -0.39 12.38 -2.28
C VAL A 133 0.51 12.59 -3.51
N ALA A 134 1.64 13.30 -3.32
CA ALA A 134 2.58 13.57 -4.40
C ALA A 134 3.24 12.29 -4.94
N GLU A 135 3.55 11.32 -4.07
CA GLU A 135 4.12 10.01 -4.46
C GLU A 135 3.17 9.23 -5.38
N PHE A 136 1.88 9.20 -5.03
CA PHE A 136 0.89 8.54 -5.88
C PHE A 136 0.55 9.32 -7.15
N ASP A 137 0.57 10.66 -7.14
CA ASP A 137 0.47 11.44 -8.38
C ASP A 137 1.62 11.10 -9.34
N GLN A 138 2.86 11.01 -8.85
CA GLN A 138 4.01 10.59 -9.65
C GLN A 138 3.86 9.16 -10.16
N THR A 139 3.39 8.25 -9.33
CA THR A 139 3.18 6.84 -9.70
C THR A 139 2.13 6.70 -10.80
N LEU A 140 0.99 7.38 -10.66
CA LEU A 140 -0.06 7.37 -11.68
C LEU A 140 0.43 7.94 -13.01
N ARG A 141 1.17 9.07 -12.98
CA ARG A 141 1.79 9.67 -14.18
C ARG A 141 2.79 8.73 -14.82
N PHE A 142 3.66 8.09 -14.03
CA PHE A 142 4.66 7.16 -14.54
C PHE A 142 4.04 6.04 -15.39
N TRP A 143 2.92 5.47 -14.95
CA TRP A 143 2.23 4.41 -15.70
C TRP A 143 1.38 4.96 -16.84
N ALA A 144 0.73 6.11 -16.67
CA ALA A 144 0.00 6.77 -17.75
C ALA A 144 0.93 7.15 -18.92
N ASP A 145 2.11 7.68 -18.63
CA ASP A 145 3.12 8.01 -19.65
C ASP A 145 3.68 6.78 -20.39
N ARG A 146 3.56 5.59 -19.78
CA ARG A 146 3.87 4.28 -20.38
C ARG A 146 2.70 3.67 -21.15
N GLY A 147 1.57 4.38 -21.26
CA GLY A 147 0.42 3.95 -22.05
C GLY A 147 -0.62 3.13 -21.29
N VAL A 148 -0.61 3.13 -19.96
CA VAL A 148 -1.71 2.56 -19.16
C VAL A 148 -2.97 3.40 -19.38
N ASP A 149 -4.08 2.79 -19.74
CA ASP A 149 -5.35 3.46 -20.09
C ASP A 149 -6.22 3.76 -18.88
N GLY A 150 -5.95 3.14 -17.73
CA GLY A 150 -6.72 3.34 -16.52
C GLY A 150 -6.20 2.55 -15.33
N PHE A 151 -6.79 2.83 -14.15
CA PHE A 151 -6.39 2.20 -12.90
C PHE A 151 -7.61 1.60 -12.20
N ARG A 152 -7.43 0.42 -11.61
CA ARG A 152 -8.29 -0.07 -10.54
C ARG A 152 -7.65 0.32 -9.22
N VAL A 153 -8.33 1.14 -8.43
CA VAL A 153 -7.83 1.58 -7.13
C VAL A 153 -8.30 0.60 -6.07
N ASP A 154 -7.38 -0.15 -5.51
CA ASP A 154 -7.68 -1.09 -4.44
C ASP A 154 -7.96 -0.36 -3.13
N VAL A 155 -8.93 -0.87 -2.34
CA VAL A 155 -9.35 -0.36 -1.01
C VAL A 155 -9.43 1.17 -0.89
N ALA A 156 -9.90 1.85 -1.92
CA ALA A 156 -9.97 3.31 -2.00
C ALA A 156 -10.74 3.96 -0.82
N HIS A 157 -11.67 3.24 -0.21
CA HIS A 157 -12.49 3.70 0.91
C HIS A 157 -11.71 3.77 2.25
N LEU A 158 -10.52 3.15 2.33
CA LEU A 158 -9.69 3.13 3.53
C LEU A 158 -8.52 4.12 3.50
N LEU A 159 -8.39 4.95 2.46
CA LEU A 159 -7.24 5.86 2.30
C LEU A 159 -7.16 6.89 3.43
N LYS A 160 -8.29 7.50 3.77
CA LYS A 160 -8.36 8.43 4.89
C LYS A 160 -8.94 7.76 6.11
N LYS A 161 -8.23 7.92 7.23
CA LYS A 161 -8.59 7.37 8.53
C LYS A 161 -8.77 8.51 9.50
N ASP A 162 -9.88 8.52 10.23
CA ASP A 162 -10.03 9.45 11.35
C ASP A 162 -9.28 8.87 12.55
N LEU A 163 -8.08 9.40 12.78
CA LEU A 163 -7.19 9.04 13.89
C LEU A 163 -7.12 10.15 14.95
N SER A 164 -8.17 11.00 15.03
CA SER A 164 -8.31 11.99 16.09
C SER A 164 -8.58 11.33 17.45
N GLU A 165 -7.94 11.88 18.48
CA GLU A 165 -8.09 11.37 19.84
C GLU A 165 -9.40 11.88 20.52
N PRO A 166 -10.08 11.05 21.33
CA PRO A 166 -9.74 9.65 21.63
C PRO A 166 -10.07 8.71 20.46
N LEU A 167 -9.18 7.76 20.18
CA LEU A 167 -9.45 6.75 19.15
C LEU A 167 -10.63 5.87 19.57
N PRO A 168 -11.57 5.54 18.64
CA PRO A 168 -12.68 4.64 18.95
C PRO A 168 -12.19 3.21 19.21
N SER A 169 -12.94 2.46 19.98
CA SER A 169 -12.76 1.01 20.10
C SER A 169 -13.23 0.28 18.84
N GLN A 170 -12.81 -0.97 18.66
CA GLN A 170 -13.29 -1.81 17.55
C GLN A 170 -14.83 -1.93 17.56
N ALA A 171 -15.43 -2.07 18.75
CA ALA A 171 -16.88 -2.18 18.89
C ALA A 171 -17.63 -0.91 18.44
N GLU A 172 -17.03 0.28 18.62
CA GLU A 172 -17.59 1.56 18.14
C GLU A 172 -17.49 1.67 16.62
N LEU A 173 -16.36 1.24 16.01
CA LEU A 173 -16.22 1.17 14.56
C LEU A 173 -17.27 0.23 13.95
N ASP A 174 -17.41 -0.99 14.47
CA ASP A 174 -18.38 -1.97 13.99
C ASP A 174 -19.84 -1.48 14.12
N ALA A 175 -20.12 -0.59 15.07
CA ALA A 175 -21.43 0.01 15.24
C ALA A 175 -21.70 1.14 14.24
N ALA A 176 -20.66 1.86 13.80
CA ALA A 176 -20.77 2.95 12.82
C ALA A 176 -20.97 2.45 11.39
N ASP A 177 -20.49 1.23 11.08
CA ASP A 177 -20.62 0.60 9.76
C ASP A 177 -21.98 -0.11 9.52
N ARG A 178 -22.92 -0.06 10.47
CA ARG A 178 -24.26 -0.67 10.38
C ARG A 178 -25.35 0.34 10.06
#